data_20a534897a9627dcd63d210e109e288c
#
_entry.id   20a534897a9627dcd63d210e109e288c
#
_cell.length_a   1.000
_cell.length_b   1.000
_cell.length_c   1.000
_cell.angle_alpha   90.00
_cell.angle_beta   90.00
_cell.angle_gamma   90.00
#
_symmetry.space_group_name_H-M   'P 1'
#
loop_
_entity.id
_entity.type
_entity.pdbx_description
1 polymer ?
#
loop_
_entity_poly.entity_id
_entity_poly.type
_entity_poly.pdbx_seq_one_letter_code
_entity_poly.pdbx_strand_id
1 'polypeptide(L)'
;AAAGEQRTVLINTAVSGGSLEGYLRGLLPVWGSRLWVYLAPIRMLFPVPCLSGVGMPLDKAAADALIARYPPHFSEDLACCYCFFRDEAGDARVLLFDTEETCRKKLNLLRSLGVRRVFGEIPQT
;
A
#
# COMPACT_ATOMS: atom_id res chain seq x y z
N ALA A 1 0.73 12.57 31.52
CA ALA A 1 1.94 12.58 30.72
C ALA A 1 2.39 11.17 30.38
N ALA A 2 2.57 10.32 31.38
CA ALA A 2 3.02 8.95 31.13
C ALA A 2 2.06 8.18 30.22
N ALA A 3 0.75 8.37 30.41
CA ALA A 3 -0.26 7.71 29.58
C ALA A 3 -0.13 8.09 28.09
N GLY A 4 0.14 9.38 27.80
CA GLY A 4 0.37 9.83 26.44
C GLY A 4 1.63 9.24 25.83
N GLU A 5 2.66 9.08 26.62
CA GLU A 5 3.94 8.53 26.16
C GLU A 5 3.86 7.03 25.88
N GLN A 6 2.90 6.33 26.50
CA GLN A 6 2.70 4.91 26.31
C GLN A 6 1.85 4.57 25.08
N ARG A 7 1.24 5.57 24.45
CA ARG A 7 0.39 5.32 23.28
C ARG A 7 1.20 4.85 22.10
N THR A 8 0.59 3.93 21.36
CA THR A 8 1.11 3.45 20.09
C THR A 8 0.12 3.75 18.99
N VAL A 9 0.59 3.80 17.77
CA VAL A 9 -0.27 3.92 16.58
C VAL A 9 0.03 2.78 15.65
N LEU A 10 -1.03 2.18 15.11
CA LEU A 10 -0.93 1.14 14.11
C LEU A 10 -1.43 1.69 12.78
N ILE A 11 -0.58 1.68 11.78
CA ILE A 11 -0.93 2.06 10.41
C ILE A 11 -0.70 0.87 9.47
N ASN A 12 -1.28 0.92 8.28
CA ASN A 12 -0.98 -0.09 7.28
C ASN A 12 -0.25 0.53 6.08
N THR A 13 0.33 -0.33 5.24
CA THR A 13 1.10 0.09 4.07
C THR A 13 0.26 0.19 2.80
N ALA A 14 -1.04 -0.02 2.87
CA ALA A 14 -1.94 0.04 1.72
C ALA A 14 -2.31 1.49 1.42
N VAL A 15 -1.38 2.22 0.85
CA VAL A 15 -1.53 3.64 0.51
C VAL A 15 -1.92 3.75 -0.96
N SER A 16 -2.97 4.50 -1.27
CA SER A 16 -3.48 4.65 -2.62
C SER A 16 -3.22 6.03 -3.22
N GLY A 17 -2.58 6.92 -2.49
CA GLY A 17 -2.24 8.25 -2.98
C GLY A 17 -1.01 8.81 -2.29
N GLY A 18 -0.31 9.71 -2.94
CA GLY A 18 0.91 10.29 -2.42
C GLY A 18 2.09 9.32 -2.44
N SER A 19 2.97 9.44 -1.45
CA SER A 19 4.18 8.63 -1.34
C SER A 19 4.16 7.88 -0.01
N LEU A 20 4.34 6.56 -0.06
CA LEU A 20 4.43 5.74 1.15
C LEU A 20 5.62 6.19 2.00
N GLU A 21 6.78 6.43 1.39
CA GLU A 21 7.95 6.90 2.12
C GLU A 21 7.69 8.24 2.78
N GLY A 22 7.08 9.19 2.05
CA GLY A 22 6.75 10.50 2.59
C GLY A 22 5.79 10.43 3.75
N TYR A 23 4.78 9.56 3.65
CA TYR A 23 3.82 9.32 4.72
C TYR A 23 4.52 8.81 6.00
N LEU A 24 5.39 7.81 5.85
CA LEU A 24 6.13 7.24 6.97
C LEU A 24 7.10 8.25 7.58
N ARG A 25 7.81 9.03 6.75
CA ARG A 25 8.73 10.06 7.23
C ARG A 25 8.02 11.15 8.03
N GLY A 26 6.76 11.41 7.70
CA GLY A 26 5.95 12.36 8.48
C GLY A 26 5.53 11.82 9.83
N LEU A 27 5.36 10.51 9.97
CA LEU A 27 4.93 9.88 11.22
C LEU A 27 6.08 9.60 12.19
N LEU A 28 7.26 9.24 11.67
CA LEU A 28 8.38 8.82 12.50
C LEU A 28 8.84 9.85 13.54
N PRO A 29 8.94 11.17 13.23
CA PRO A 29 9.34 12.15 14.24
C PRO A 29 8.35 12.27 15.38
N VAL A 30 7.07 11.98 15.13
CA VAL A 30 6.01 12.09 16.13
C VAL A 30 5.91 10.82 16.96
N TRP A 31 5.94 9.66 16.32
CA TRP A 31 5.63 8.38 16.97
C TRP A 31 6.88 7.57 17.33
N GLY A 32 7.94 7.66 16.51
CA GLY A 32 9.19 6.95 16.79
C GLY A 32 8.97 5.45 17.00
N SER A 33 9.47 4.93 18.12
CA SER A 33 9.35 3.50 18.45
C SER A 33 7.93 3.07 18.78
N ARG A 34 6.99 4.01 18.90
CA ARG A 34 5.57 3.71 19.13
C ARG A 34 4.82 3.52 17.81
N LEU A 35 5.49 3.65 16.68
CA LEU A 35 4.90 3.40 15.36
C LEU A 35 4.93 1.90 15.06
N TRP A 36 3.75 1.33 14.92
CA TRP A 36 3.57 -0.06 14.52
C TRP A 36 2.98 -0.05 13.12
N VAL A 37 3.55 -0.84 12.23
CA VAL A 37 3.13 -0.88 10.82
C VAL A 37 2.64 -2.28 10.46
N TYR A 38 1.44 -2.33 9.90
CA TYR A 38 0.89 -3.56 9.36
C TYR A 38 1.20 -3.61 7.87
N LEU A 39 1.98 -4.59 7.45
CA LEU A 39 2.32 -4.80 6.05
C LEU A 39 1.13 -5.49 5.38
N ALA A 40 0.28 -4.68 4.76
CA ALA A 40 -0.96 -5.14 4.15
C ALA A 40 -0.83 -5.07 2.63
N PRO A 41 -0.90 -6.21 1.94
CA PRO A 41 -0.96 -6.18 0.47
C PRO A 41 -2.22 -5.45 0.02
N ILE A 42 -2.06 -4.52 -0.92
CA ILE A 42 -3.20 -3.83 -1.52
C ILE A 42 -3.68 -4.62 -2.75
N ARG A 43 -4.97 -4.61 -2.97
CA ARG A 43 -5.61 -5.18 -4.16
C ARG A 43 -6.95 -4.49 -4.31
N MET A 44 -6.91 -3.32 -4.92
CA MET A 44 -8.07 -2.43 -5.01
C MET A 44 -8.23 -1.81 -6.38
N LEU A 45 -9.47 -1.73 -6.81
CA LEU A 45 -9.87 -1.12 -8.08
C LEU A 45 -10.45 0.27 -7.80
N PHE A 46 -9.97 1.26 -8.56
CA PHE A 46 -10.43 2.65 -8.44
C PHE A 46 -10.95 3.16 -9.77
N PRO A 47 -12.01 3.98 -9.78
CA PRO A 47 -12.35 4.77 -10.96
C PRO A 47 -11.32 5.88 -11.16
N VAL A 48 -11.18 6.35 -12.40
CA VAL A 48 -10.25 7.44 -12.71
C VAL A 48 -11.03 8.55 -13.42
N PRO A 49 -11.10 9.75 -12.86
CA PRO A 49 -10.54 10.17 -11.58
C PRO A 49 -11.34 9.63 -10.39
N CYS A 50 -10.67 9.43 -9.27
CA CYS A 50 -11.32 8.94 -8.05
C CYS A 50 -11.52 10.11 -7.08
N LEU A 51 -12.66 10.76 -7.18
CA LEU A 51 -12.96 11.96 -6.37
C LEU A 51 -13.22 11.64 -4.90
N SER A 52 -13.72 10.43 -4.63
CA SER A 52 -14.01 10.00 -3.25
C SER A 52 -12.80 9.46 -2.52
N GLY A 53 -11.76 9.05 -3.26
CA GLY A 53 -10.61 8.37 -2.69
C GLY A 53 -10.90 6.94 -2.25
N VAL A 54 -12.08 6.41 -2.57
CA VAL A 54 -12.51 5.08 -2.13
C VAL A 54 -12.43 4.09 -3.29
N GLY A 55 -11.67 3.00 -3.07
CA GLY A 55 -11.57 1.91 -4.03
C GLY A 55 -12.44 0.72 -3.63
N MET A 56 -12.55 -0.22 -4.55
CA MET A 56 -13.27 -1.48 -4.35
C MET A 56 -12.27 -2.62 -4.21
N PRO A 57 -12.26 -3.35 -3.09
CA PRO A 57 -11.39 -4.53 -2.96
C PRO A 57 -11.76 -5.58 -4.00
N LEU A 58 -10.76 -6.22 -4.59
CA LEU A 58 -10.96 -7.34 -5.50
C LEU A 58 -10.40 -8.60 -4.87
N ASP A 59 -11.02 -9.75 -5.17
CA ASP A 59 -10.43 -11.03 -4.80
C ASP A 59 -9.24 -11.33 -5.73
N LYS A 60 -8.45 -12.33 -5.34
CA LYS A 60 -7.25 -12.69 -6.08
C LYS A 60 -7.55 -13.11 -7.51
N ALA A 61 -8.62 -13.88 -7.72
CA ALA A 61 -8.97 -14.37 -9.06
C ALA A 61 -9.34 -13.23 -10.01
N ALA A 62 -10.15 -12.27 -9.53
CA ALA A 62 -10.55 -11.12 -10.34
C ALA A 62 -9.34 -10.23 -10.66
N ALA A 63 -8.46 -10.00 -9.69
CA ALA A 63 -7.25 -9.22 -9.90
C ALA A 63 -6.31 -9.92 -10.88
N ASP A 64 -6.09 -11.22 -10.73
CA ASP A 64 -5.20 -11.99 -11.60
C ASP A 64 -5.69 -11.96 -13.06
N ALA A 65 -7.00 -12.00 -13.28
CA ALA A 65 -7.58 -11.91 -14.62
C ALA A 65 -7.25 -10.57 -15.29
N LEU A 66 -7.32 -9.48 -14.53
CA LEU A 66 -6.96 -8.14 -15.04
C LEU A 66 -5.46 -8.03 -15.31
N ILE A 67 -4.64 -8.55 -14.43
CA ILE A 67 -3.17 -8.51 -14.57
C ILE A 67 -2.73 -9.31 -15.80
N ALA A 68 -3.39 -10.43 -16.08
CA ALA A 68 -3.09 -11.24 -17.27
C ALA A 68 -3.45 -10.52 -18.55
N ARG A 69 -4.46 -9.66 -18.53
CA ARG A 69 -4.95 -8.94 -19.70
C ARG A 69 -4.24 -7.61 -19.95
N TYR A 70 -3.89 -6.90 -18.88
CA TYR A 70 -3.29 -5.57 -18.97
C TYR A 70 -1.91 -5.58 -18.33
N PRO A 71 -0.87 -5.06 -19.02
CA PRO A 71 0.48 -5.10 -18.49
C PRO A 71 0.60 -4.27 -17.21
N PRO A 72 1.20 -4.85 -16.16
CA PRO A 72 1.39 -4.12 -14.92
C PRO A 72 2.60 -3.20 -14.98
N HIS A 73 2.53 -2.12 -14.22
CA HIS A 73 3.60 -1.16 -14.02
C HIS A 73 3.87 -1.00 -12.53
N PHE A 74 5.07 -0.59 -12.17
CA PHE A 74 5.42 -0.35 -10.79
C PHE A 74 5.39 1.16 -10.48
N SER A 75 4.76 1.52 -9.35
CA SER A 75 4.76 2.89 -8.83
C SER A 75 5.75 3.00 -7.69
N GLU A 76 6.80 3.79 -7.85
CA GLU A 76 7.76 4.01 -6.78
C GLU A 76 7.14 4.75 -5.59
N ASP A 77 6.25 5.69 -5.86
CA ASP A 77 5.59 6.46 -4.80
C ASP A 77 4.74 5.59 -3.90
N LEU A 78 3.93 4.72 -4.48
CA LEU A 78 3.05 3.85 -3.72
C LEU A 78 3.74 2.55 -3.28
N ALA A 79 4.88 2.25 -3.88
CA ALA A 79 5.61 1.00 -3.68
C ALA A 79 4.74 -0.23 -3.99
N CYS A 80 3.89 -0.10 -4.98
CA CYS A 80 3.05 -1.21 -5.46
C CYS A 80 2.90 -1.15 -6.97
N CYS A 81 2.27 -2.17 -7.55
CA CYS A 81 2.02 -2.23 -8.98
C CYS A 81 0.64 -1.68 -9.32
N TYR A 82 0.46 -1.30 -10.60
CA TYR A 82 -0.83 -0.87 -11.09
C TYR A 82 -1.04 -1.31 -12.53
N CYS A 83 -2.32 -1.53 -12.88
CA CYS A 83 -2.78 -1.70 -14.25
C CYS A 83 -3.80 -0.61 -14.53
N PHE A 84 -3.65 0.08 -15.64
CA PHE A 84 -4.60 1.09 -16.10
C PHE A 84 -5.37 0.52 -17.29
N PHE A 85 -6.70 0.64 -17.28
CA PHE A 85 -7.52 0.10 -18.35
C PHE A 85 -8.87 0.84 -18.44
N ARG A 86 -9.60 0.57 -19.52
CA ARG A 86 -11.00 1.00 -19.66
C ARG A 86 -11.88 -0.23 -19.53
N ASP A 87 -12.97 -0.09 -18.78
CA ASP A 87 -13.93 -1.17 -18.61
C ASP A 87 -14.84 -1.30 -19.84
N GLU A 88 -15.80 -2.20 -19.79
CA GLU A 88 -16.72 -2.44 -20.90
C GLU A 88 -17.59 -1.22 -21.23
N ALA A 89 -17.87 -0.38 -20.24
CA ALA A 89 -18.60 0.88 -20.45
C ALA A 89 -17.71 2.00 -20.98
N GLY A 90 -16.40 1.76 -21.13
CA GLY A 90 -15.43 2.75 -21.59
C GLY A 90 -14.88 3.66 -20.49
N ASP A 91 -15.24 3.39 -19.24
CA ASP A 91 -14.76 4.18 -18.11
C ASP A 91 -13.34 3.77 -17.71
N ALA A 92 -12.51 4.78 -17.42
CA ALA A 92 -11.14 4.53 -17.00
C ALA A 92 -11.09 3.98 -15.58
N ARG A 93 -10.24 2.96 -15.38
CA ARG A 93 -10.04 2.28 -14.09
C ARG A 93 -8.57 2.06 -13.86
N VAL A 94 -8.20 1.97 -12.59
CA VAL A 94 -6.85 1.57 -12.19
C VAL A 94 -6.96 0.52 -11.10
N LEU A 95 -6.22 -0.58 -11.29
CA LEU A 95 -6.04 -1.61 -10.26
C LEU A 95 -4.70 -1.38 -9.58
N LEU A 96 -4.72 -1.18 -8.27
CA LEU A 96 -3.50 -1.15 -7.45
C LEU A 96 -3.35 -2.51 -6.78
N PHE A 97 -2.16 -3.10 -6.88
CA PHE A 97 -1.94 -4.40 -6.27
C PHE A 97 -0.48 -4.58 -5.84
N ASP A 98 -0.31 -5.38 -4.80
CA ASP A 98 1.01 -5.80 -4.35
C ASP A 98 1.33 -7.20 -4.86
N THR A 99 2.61 -7.44 -5.08
CA THR A 99 3.19 -8.76 -5.31
C THR A 99 4.07 -9.10 -4.12
N GLU A 100 4.60 -10.32 -4.09
CA GLU A 100 5.59 -10.67 -3.08
C GLU A 100 6.81 -9.75 -3.16
N GLU A 101 7.22 -9.40 -4.37
CA GLU A 101 8.36 -8.50 -4.59
C GLU A 101 8.07 -7.09 -4.06
N THR A 102 6.89 -6.52 -4.33
CA THR A 102 6.56 -5.19 -3.83
C THR A 102 6.41 -5.18 -2.31
N CYS A 103 5.88 -6.24 -1.72
CA CYS A 103 5.83 -6.39 -0.27
C CYS A 103 7.23 -6.41 0.34
N ARG A 104 8.20 -7.08 -0.31
CA ARG A 104 9.61 -7.04 0.12
C ARG A 104 10.17 -5.63 0.03
N LYS A 105 9.86 -4.90 -1.03
CA LYS A 105 10.31 -3.51 -1.18
C LYS A 105 9.75 -2.63 -0.07
N LYS A 106 8.48 -2.82 0.28
CA LYS A 106 7.87 -2.10 1.40
C LYS A 106 8.55 -2.44 2.73
N LEU A 107 8.81 -3.72 2.96
CA LEU A 107 9.50 -4.16 4.17
C LEU A 107 10.91 -3.56 4.26
N ASN A 108 11.64 -3.56 3.16
CA ASN A 108 12.97 -2.96 3.11
C ASN A 108 12.93 -1.46 3.36
N LEU A 109 11.92 -0.77 2.82
CA LEU A 109 11.71 0.65 3.10
C LEU A 109 11.47 0.89 4.59
N LEU A 110 10.59 0.10 5.21
CA LEU A 110 10.32 0.22 6.63
C LEU A 110 11.58 0.03 7.46
N ARG A 111 12.37 -0.98 7.14
CA ARG A 111 13.64 -1.24 7.84
C ARG A 111 14.63 -0.11 7.65
N SER A 112 14.73 0.44 6.44
CA SER A 112 15.66 1.53 6.15
C SER A 112 15.29 2.81 6.90
N LEU A 113 14.01 3.00 7.20
CA LEU A 113 13.51 4.15 7.96
C LEU A 113 13.58 3.92 9.48
N GLY A 114 14.00 2.73 9.92
CA GLY A 114 14.12 2.42 11.34
C GLY A 114 12.85 1.93 12.00
N VAL A 115 11.81 1.58 11.23
CA VAL A 115 10.60 0.99 11.78
C VAL A 115 10.91 -0.43 12.26
N ARG A 116 10.64 -0.71 13.54
CA ARG A 116 10.98 -1.99 14.15
C ARG A 116 9.79 -2.90 14.36
N ARG A 117 8.60 -2.35 14.45
CA ARG A 117 7.39 -3.12 14.78
C ARG A 117 6.56 -3.26 13.53
N VAL A 118 6.78 -4.35 12.81
CA VAL A 118 6.10 -4.67 11.56
C VAL A 118 5.36 -5.99 11.74
N PHE A 119 4.09 -5.98 11.36
CA PHE A 119 3.19 -7.13 11.45
C PHE A 119 2.59 -7.42 10.08
N GLY A 120 1.84 -8.51 9.97
CA GLY A 120 1.06 -8.84 8.78
C GLY A 120 1.73 -9.88 7.91
N GLU A 121 1.49 -9.78 6.60
CA GLU A 121 2.01 -10.73 5.63
C GLU A 121 3.44 -10.38 5.24
N ILE A 122 4.38 -10.84 6.05
CA ILE A 122 5.80 -10.52 5.87
C ILE A 122 6.43 -11.54 4.92
N PRO A 123 7.02 -11.08 3.78
CA PRO A 123 7.66 -12.00 2.83
C PRO A 123 8.84 -12.73 3.47
N GLN A 124 9.00 -13.97 3.12
CA GLN A 124 10.17 -14.74 3.52
C GLN A 124 11.36 -14.33 2.66
N THR A 125 12.50 -14.20 3.27
CA THR A 125 13.73 -13.84 2.58
C THR A 125 14.60 -15.04 2.28
#